data_f3f09ad91e0dab8cdf55b70c2dfe1387
#
_entry.id   f3f09ad91e0dab8cdf55b70c2dfe1387
#
_cell.length_a   1.000
_cell.length_b   1.000
_cell.length_c   1.000
_cell.angle_alpha   90.00
_cell.angle_beta   90.00
_cell.angle_gamma   90.00
#
_symmetry.space_group_name_H-M   'P 1'
#
loop_
_entity.id
_entity.type
_entity.pdbx_description
1 polymer ?
#
loop_
_entity_poly.entity_id
_entity_poly.type
_entity_poly.pdbx_seq_one_letter_code
_entity_poly.pdbx_strand_id
1 'polypeptide(L)'
;MIRVLEQTSSSLAGVFLFLAFALGSSTYALCQDSTSLSPQVPEPSKTETVLLSVDALSEAAAYAPDKPIAGQLEFVGSTLMQSLATMWAEDFAKIHPEVSSKIDCQGSEESFKKFSDASATIGLLSRDVTPEELSQWSKDVKKKLIAIDVGYDILSIIVHKDNPLRALAWNPKTNSPMSLSNDKTIEKWGDLGIDGPLGDKPLTHVLIVPSHGLRSVAERFLNLKDRPKAITIEKENQLDIVDAVATMPEAIAVVSANRAMADSVRALAIGVEGQRIVSPRNSQAVNLGYPLLRNLNAVVALDDNGKLPPVVEEWARFILSRAGQETLIKDGFVPLDRSDIAVQQERLGWETLK
;
A
#
# COMPACT_ATOMS: atom_id res chain seq x y z
N MET A 1 -46.10 -30.36 -42.58
CA MET A 1 -45.69 -31.75 -42.73
C MET A 1 -44.92 -32.09 -41.46
N ILE A 2 -45.55 -32.48 -40.37
CA ILE A 2 -46.07 -33.76 -39.87
C ILE A 2 -45.04 -34.91 -40.02
N ARG A 3 -44.55 -35.35 -38.84
CA ARG A 3 -44.43 -36.71 -38.24
C ARG A 3 -43.52 -36.63 -37.01
N VAL A 4 -43.95 -36.72 -35.87
CA VAL A 4 -44.44 -37.69 -34.85
C VAL A 4 -44.02 -39.15 -35.13
N LEU A 5 -43.39 -39.76 -34.14
CA LEU A 5 -43.39 -41.17 -33.68
C LEU A 5 -42.54 -41.18 -32.40
N GLU A 6 -43.08 -41.22 -31.22
CA GLU A 6 -43.59 -42.30 -30.34
C GLU A 6 -42.64 -43.46 -30.07
N GLN A 7 -42.32 -43.50 -28.78
CA GLN A 7 -42.27 -44.62 -27.81
C GLN A 7 -41.51 -45.91 -28.12
N THR A 8 -40.65 -46.25 -27.17
CA THR A 8 -40.83 -47.55 -26.43
C THR A 8 -40.11 -47.51 -25.09
N SER A 9 -40.84 -47.89 -24.07
CA SER A 9 -40.45 -48.18 -22.70
C SER A 9 -39.67 -49.52 -22.58
N SER A 10 -38.68 -49.60 -21.70
CA SER A 10 -38.41 -50.86 -20.98
C SER A 10 -37.80 -50.55 -19.61
N SER A 11 -38.52 -51.02 -18.64
CA SER A 11 -38.25 -51.15 -17.20
C SER A 11 -37.01 -51.97 -16.93
N LEU A 12 -36.17 -51.51 -16.00
CA LEU A 12 -35.38 -52.42 -15.17
C LEU A 12 -35.18 -51.80 -13.79
N ALA A 13 -35.70 -52.48 -12.81
CA ALA A 13 -35.59 -52.22 -11.39
C ALA A 13 -34.12 -52.37 -10.94
N GLY A 14 -33.61 -51.38 -10.20
CA GLY A 14 -32.30 -51.45 -9.59
C GLY A 14 -32.30 -50.69 -8.27
N VAL A 15 -32.54 -51.46 -7.22
CA VAL A 15 -32.11 -51.30 -5.81
C VAL A 15 -31.70 -49.90 -5.36
N PHE A 16 -32.61 -49.23 -4.66
CA PHE A 16 -32.31 -48.03 -3.85
C PHE A 16 -31.66 -48.48 -2.54
N LEU A 17 -30.36 -48.27 -2.42
CA LEU A 17 -29.63 -48.31 -1.16
C LEU A 17 -29.78 -46.95 -0.49
N PHE A 18 -30.68 -46.83 0.50
CA PHE A 18 -30.79 -45.67 1.34
C PHE A 18 -29.58 -45.59 2.26
N LEU A 19 -28.59 -44.76 1.94
CA LEU A 19 -27.65 -44.27 2.91
C LEU A 19 -28.30 -43.10 3.64
N ALA A 20 -28.77 -43.34 4.85
CA ALA A 20 -29.19 -42.29 5.76
C ALA A 20 -27.95 -41.47 6.17
N PHE A 21 -27.74 -40.31 5.53
CA PHE A 21 -26.89 -39.27 6.06
C PHE A 21 -27.61 -38.66 7.27
N ALA A 22 -27.13 -39.03 8.45
CA ALA A 22 -27.47 -38.31 9.68
C ALA A 22 -27.03 -36.86 9.53
N LEU A 23 -27.99 -35.98 9.34
CA LEU A 23 -27.81 -34.53 9.53
C LEU A 23 -27.51 -34.33 11.03
N GLY A 24 -26.25 -34.39 11.38
CA GLY A 24 -25.75 -33.84 12.63
C GLY A 24 -25.92 -32.34 12.53
N SER A 25 -26.98 -31.85 13.14
CA SER A 25 -27.15 -30.44 13.49
C SER A 25 -26.03 -30.06 14.45
N SER A 26 -24.87 -29.70 13.94
CA SER A 26 -23.89 -28.93 14.69
C SER A 26 -24.49 -27.55 14.94
N THR A 27 -25.23 -27.46 16.03
CA THR A 27 -25.46 -26.18 16.68
C THR A 27 -24.09 -25.61 17.03
N TYR A 28 -23.64 -24.68 16.21
CA TYR A 28 -22.58 -23.76 16.62
C TYR A 28 -23.12 -22.98 17.81
N ALA A 29 -22.83 -23.49 18.99
CA ALA A 29 -22.95 -22.71 20.19
C ALA A 29 -22.07 -21.48 19.97
N LEU A 30 -22.69 -20.33 19.79
CA LEU A 30 -22.07 -19.04 19.98
C LEU A 30 -21.59 -19.02 21.43
N CYS A 31 -20.33 -19.40 21.63
CA CYS A 31 -19.62 -19.15 22.86
C CYS A 31 -19.43 -17.64 22.91
N GLN A 32 -20.39 -16.96 23.54
CA GLN A 32 -20.22 -15.62 24.06
C GLN A 32 -19.36 -15.72 25.32
N ASP A 33 -18.12 -16.14 25.16
CA ASP A 33 -17.11 -15.86 26.17
C ASP A 33 -16.40 -14.57 25.75
N SER A 34 -16.80 -13.51 26.41
CA SER A 34 -16.13 -12.21 26.47
C SER A 34 -14.79 -12.30 27.23
N THR A 35 -13.93 -13.21 26.82
CA THR A 35 -12.56 -13.32 27.33
C THR A 35 -11.61 -12.95 26.20
N SER A 36 -11.08 -11.70 26.31
CA SER A 36 -9.82 -11.21 25.72
C SER A 36 -9.47 -11.80 24.35
N LEU A 37 -9.95 -11.17 23.27
CA LEU A 37 -9.34 -11.29 21.94
C LEU A 37 -7.95 -10.63 21.95
N SER A 38 -7.03 -11.22 22.68
CA SER A 38 -5.61 -11.03 22.48
C SER A 38 -5.13 -12.28 21.72
N PRO A 39 -5.16 -12.27 20.37
CA PRO A 39 -4.50 -13.34 19.64
C PRO A 39 -3.04 -13.31 20.09
N GLN A 40 -2.50 -14.48 20.47
CA GLN A 40 -1.07 -14.61 20.69
C GLN A 40 -0.37 -14.43 19.35
N VAL A 41 -0.07 -13.18 19.00
CA VAL A 41 0.83 -12.88 17.91
C VAL A 41 2.23 -13.27 18.40
N PRO A 42 2.92 -14.20 17.74
CA PRO A 42 4.30 -14.49 18.08
C PRO A 42 5.08 -13.17 18.03
N GLU A 43 5.83 -12.85 19.08
CA GLU A 43 6.75 -11.71 19.01
C GLU A 43 7.71 -11.98 17.85
N PRO A 44 7.85 -11.05 16.88
CA PRO A 44 8.84 -11.21 15.83
C PRO A 44 10.20 -11.36 16.52
N SER A 45 10.96 -12.38 16.13
CA SER A 45 12.34 -12.56 16.62
C SER A 45 13.10 -11.28 16.29
N LYS A 46 14.01 -10.86 17.18
CA LYS A 46 14.83 -9.64 17.01
C LYS A 46 15.68 -9.60 15.73
N THR A 47 15.60 -10.66 14.91
CA THR A 47 16.37 -10.84 13.68
C THR A 47 15.51 -10.69 12.42
N GLU A 48 14.18 -10.49 12.53
CA GLU A 48 13.36 -10.09 11.38
C GLU A 48 13.50 -8.58 11.12
N THR A 49 14.73 -8.17 10.82
CA THR A 49 14.97 -6.97 10.04
C THR A 49 14.16 -7.14 8.76
N VAL A 50 13.39 -6.13 8.36
CA VAL A 50 12.73 -6.07 7.05
C VAL A 50 13.80 -6.11 5.96
N LEU A 51 14.34 -7.26 5.73
CA LEU A 51 14.97 -7.62 4.49
C LEU A 51 13.77 -7.97 3.57
N LEU A 52 13.16 -6.93 2.99
CA LEU A 52 12.43 -7.09 1.75
C LEU A 52 13.39 -7.85 0.85
N SER A 53 13.12 -9.12 0.62
CA SER A 53 14.15 -10.01 0.13
C SER A 53 14.46 -9.61 -1.30
N VAL A 54 15.75 -9.43 -1.58
CA VAL A 54 16.30 -9.35 -2.95
C VAL A 54 15.84 -10.57 -3.78
N ASP A 55 15.42 -11.65 -3.14
CA ASP A 55 14.83 -12.84 -3.77
C ASP A 55 13.53 -12.50 -4.54
N ALA A 56 12.74 -11.51 -4.10
CA ALA A 56 11.56 -11.06 -4.84
C ALA A 56 11.92 -10.44 -6.20
N LEU A 57 13.17 -9.94 -6.34
CA LEU A 57 13.69 -9.36 -7.59
C LEU A 57 14.48 -10.37 -8.43
N SER A 58 14.60 -11.64 -8.00
CA SER A 58 15.36 -12.65 -8.75
C SER A 58 14.82 -12.83 -10.17
N GLU A 59 13.52 -12.60 -10.37
CA GLU A 59 12.83 -12.72 -11.66
C GLU A 59 12.72 -11.39 -12.43
N ALA A 60 13.09 -10.26 -11.81
CA ALA A 60 13.10 -8.97 -12.52
C ALA A 60 14.25 -8.91 -13.53
N ALA A 61 13.95 -8.39 -14.73
CA ALA A 61 14.96 -8.25 -15.78
C ALA A 61 16.07 -7.29 -15.36
N ALA A 62 17.32 -7.63 -15.71
CA ALA A 62 18.42 -6.71 -15.54
C ALA A 62 18.23 -5.48 -16.46
N TYR A 63 18.65 -4.30 -15.97
CA TYR A 63 18.69 -3.13 -16.83
C TYR A 63 19.85 -3.24 -17.83
N ALA A 64 19.53 -3.19 -19.10
CA ALA A 64 20.49 -3.31 -20.19
C ALA A 64 20.12 -2.30 -21.30
N PRO A 65 20.59 -1.02 -21.19
CA PRO A 65 20.34 -0.05 -22.24
C PRO A 65 21.14 -0.35 -23.50
N ASP A 66 20.53 -0.17 -24.66
CA ASP A 66 21.22 -0.37 -25.97
C ASP A 66 22.34 0.66 -26.18
N LYS A 67 22.16 1.88 -25.69
CA LYS A 67 23.11 2.99 -25.80
C LYS A 67 22.90 4.01 -24.69
N PRO A 68 23.94 4.79 -24.34
CA PRO A 68 23.78 5.94 -23.48
C PRO A 68 22.81 6.96 -24.10
N ILE A 69 22.05 7.63 -23.23
CA ILE A 69 21.11 8.67 -23.62
C ILE A 69 21.51 9.98 -22.95
N ALA A 70 21.14 11.10 -23.55
CA ALA A 70 21.33 12.43 -23.00
C ALA A 70 19.98 13.11 -22.80
N GLY A 71 19.90 14.05 -21.86
CA GLY A 71 18.72 14.86 -21.62
C GLY A 71 18.62 15.37 -20.19
N GLN A 72 17.45 15.94 -19.88
CA GLN A 72 17.14 16.42 -18.55
C GLN A 72 15.86 15.78 -18.05
N LEU A 73 15.87 15.28 -16.80
CA LEU A 73 14.71 14.82 -16.06
C LEU A 73 14.37 15.82 -14.96
N GLU A 74 13.10 16.11 -14.75
CA GLU A 74 12.61 16.89 -13.64
C GLU A 74 11.63 16.05 -12.81
N PHE A 75 11.97 15.79 -11.55
CA PHE A 75 11.11 15.08 -10.61
C PHE A 75 10.39 16.07 -9.73
N VAL A 76 9.06 15.96 -9.70
CA VAL A 76 8.20 16.78 -8.87
C VAL A 76 7.23 15.88 -8.11
N GLY A 77 6.73 16.28 -6.95
CA GLY A 77 5.70 15.47 -6.30
C GLY A 77 5.85 15.30 -4.81
N SER A 78 5.56 14.10 -4.36
CA SER A 78 5.49 13.76 -2.95
C SER A 78 6.84 13.89 -2.24
N THR A 79 6.85 14.59 -1.11
CA THR A 79 8.02 14.69 -0.22
C THR A 79 8.51 13.33 0.27
N LEU A 80 7.60 12.34 0.39
CA LEU A 80 7.96 10.97 0.75
C LEU A 80 8.91 10.33 -0.26
N MET A 81 8.74 10.65 -1.54
CA MET A 81 9.50 10.03 -2.63
C MET A 81 10.75 10.83 -3.02
N GLN A 82 11.09 11.89 -2.31
CA GLN A 82 12.25 12.73 -2.63
C GLN A 82 13.57 11.95 -2.53
N SER A 83 13.75 11.16 -1.47
CA SER A 83 14.95 10.31 -1.29
C SER A 83 15.07 9.30 -2.43
N LEU A 84 13.98 8.60 -2.73
CA LEU A 84 13.91 7.63 -3.83
C LEU A 84 14.22 8.26 -5.18
N ALA A 85 13.64 9.44 -5.47
CA ALA A 85 13.93 10.18 -6.70
C ALA A 85 15.42 10.53 -6.82
N THR A 86 16.04 10.97 -5.71
CA THR A 86 17.47 11.28 -5.68
C THR A 86 18.32 10.04 -5.96
N MET A 87 18.02 8.93 -5.30
CA MET A 87 18.75 7.67 -5.51
C MET A 87 18.58 7.15 -6.93
N TRP A 88 17.37 7.19 -7.49
CA TRP A 88 17.13 6.81 -8.89
C TRP A 88 17.90 7.70 -9.87
N ALA A 89 17.89 9.03 -9.64
CA ALA A 89 18.61 9.97 -10.48
C ALA A 89 20.12 9.72 -10.46
N GLU A 90 20.69 9.46 -9.27
CA GLU A 90 22.11 9.16 -9.10
C GLU A 90 22.50 7.83 -9.75
N ASP A 91 21.70 6.77 -9.55
CA ASP A 91 21.98 5.46 -10.14
C ASP A 91 21.79 5.48 -11.68
N PHE A 92 20.81 6.22 -12.18
CA PHE A 92 20.60 6.40 -13.61
C PHE A 92 21.73 7.20 -14.28
N ALA A 93 22.21 8.26 -13.63
CA ALA A 93 23.33 9.10 -14.13
C ALA A 93 24.66 8.33 -14.19
N LYS A 94 24.90 7.31 -13.36
CA LYS A 94 26.09 6.44 -13.45
C LYS A 94 26.14 5.69 -14.77
N ILE A 95 24.97 5.37 -15.34
CA ILE A 95 24.84 4.62 -16.58
C ILE A 95 24.70 5.58 -17.78
N HIS A 96 24.03 6.71 -17.57
CA HIS A 96 23.77 7.76 -18.56
C HIS A 96 24.34 9.11 -18.10
N PRO A 97 25.66 9.32 -18.17
CA PRO A 97 26.34 10.49 -17.59
C PRO A 97 25.96 11.83 -18.25
N GLU A 98 25.34 11.80 -19.42
CA GLU A 98 24.84 13.01 -20.11
C GLU A 98 23.39 13.36 -19.73
N VAL A 99 22.79 12.62 -18.76
CA VAL A 99 21.49 12.96 -18.19
C VAL A 99 21.68 13.79 -16.93
N SER A 100 21.06 14.96 -16.90
CA SER A 100 20.95 15.78 -15.70
C SER A 100 19.56 15.61 -15.06
N SER A 101 19.49 15.70 -13.74
CA SER A 101 18.23 15.57 -13.01
C SER A 101 18.02 16.75 -12.07
N LYS A 102 16.79 17.26 -12.02
CA LYS A 102 16.33 18.24 -11.05
C LYS A 102 15.24 17.61 -10.19
N ILE A 103 15.34 17.71 -8.87
CA ILE A 103 14.42 17.10 -7.93
C ILE A 103 13.77 18.21 -7.10
N ASP A 104 12.44 18.31 -7.16
CA ASP A 104 11.63 19.30 -6.46
C ASP A 104 10.33 18.65 -5.92
N CYS A 105 10.48 17.77 -4.96
CA CYS A 105 9.39 17.02 -4.35
C CYS A 105 8.87 17.75 -3.10
N GLN A 106 8.09 18.82 -3.27
CA GLN A 106 7.57 19.65 -2.17
C GLN A 106 6.10 19.39 -1.82
N GLY A 107 5.46 18.41 -2.45
CA GLY A 107 4.07 18.03 -2.25
C GLY A 107 3.36 17.70 -3.56
N SER A 108 2.36 16.81 -3.49
CA SER A 108 1.73 16.27 -4.69
C SER A 108 0.87 17.27 -5.45
N GLU A 109 0.15 18.18 -4.77
CA GLU A 109 -0.80 19.10 -5.42
C GLU A 109 -0.12 20.29 -6.11
N GLU A 110 0.94 20.83 -5.51
CA GLU A 110 1.68 21.95 -6.13
C GLU A 110 2.53 21.51 -7.32
N SER A 111 2.91 20.25 -7.31
CA SER A 111 3.78 19.68 -8.32
C SER A 111 3.11 19.55 -9.68
N PHE A 112 1.79 19.29 -9.71
CA PHE A 112 1.05 19.21 -10.97
C PHE A 112 0.92 20.54 -11.69
N LYS A 113 1.00 21.67 -10.98
CA LYS A 113 1.05 23.00 -11.62
C LYS A 113 2.34 23.19 -12.43
N LYS A 114 3.43 22.52 -12.01
CA LYS A 114 4.73 22.56 -12.70
C LYS A 114 4.81 21.61 -13.89
N PHE A 115 3.87 20.67 -14.00
CA PHE A 115 3.82 19.70 -15.11
C PHE A 115 3.51 20.39 -16.46
N SER A 116 3.07 21.65 -16.44
CA SER A 116 2.57 22.36 -17.63
C SER A 116 3.62 22.72 -18.66
N ASP A 117 4.92 22.78 -18.31
CA ASP A 117 5.92 23.42 -19.17
C ASP A 117 7.09 22.54 -19.63
N ALA A 118 7.32 21.38 -19.03
CA ALA A 118 8.48 20.54 -19.35
C ALA A 118 8.11 19.16 -19.93
N SER A 119 8.67 18.83 -21.08
CA SER A 119 8.43 17.56 -21.75
C SER A 119 9.05 16.33 -21.04
N ALA A 120 9.90 16.54 -20.06
CA ALA A 120 10.61 15.50 -19.31
C ALA A 120 10.32 15.55 -17.80
N THR A 121 9.13 16.03 -17.41
CA THR A 121 8.72 16.08 -16.01
C THR A 121 8.09 14.77 -15.59
N ILE A 122 8.48 14.26 -14.42
CA ILE A 122 7.98 13.05 -13.80
C ILE A 122 7.30 13.45 -12.49
N GLY A 123 5.99 13.23 -12.41
CA GLY A 123 5.21 13.45 -11.19
C GLY A 123 5.22 12.24 -10.30
N LEU A 124 5.80 12.33 -9.11
CA LEU A 124 5.86 11.23 -8.13
C LEU A 124 4.77 11.38 -7.08
N LEU A 125 3.94 10.37 -6.92
CA LEU A 125 2.79 10.35 -6.00
C LEU A 125 2.86 9.17 -5.07
N SER A 126 2.65 9.42 -3.78
CA SER A 126 2.58 8.36 -2.75
C SER A 126 1.12 8.00 -2.43
N ARG A 127 0.31 7.86 -3.44
CA ARG A 127 -1.10 7.45 -3.40
C ARG A 127 -1.57 7.00 -4.78
N ASP A 128 -2.71 6.32 -4.80
CA ASP A 128 -3.37 5.98 -6.06
C ASP A 128 -3.76 7.26 -6.84
N VAL A 129 -3.71 7.13 -8.15
CA VAL A 129 -4.17 8.14 -9.10
C VAL A 129 -5.47 7.63 -9.74
N THR A 130 -6.57 8.36 -9.57
CA THR A 130 -7.83 7.95 -10.18
C THR A 130 -7.85 8.29 -11.67
N PRO A 131 -8.62 7.55 -12.48
CA PRO A 131 -8.79 7.87 -13.90
C PRO A 131 -9.33 9.29 -14.14
N GLU A 132 -10.20 9.76 -13.25
CA GLU A 132 -10.78 11.10 -13.29
C GLU A 132 -9.73 12.18 -13.06
N GLU A 133 -8.88 12.01 -12.03
CA GLU A 133 -7.74 12.90 -11.78
C GLU A 133 -6.78 12.96 -12.97
N LEU A 134 -6.39 11.79 -13.48
CA LEU A 134 -5.47 11.69 -14.62
C LEU A 134 -6.07 12.36 -15.87
N SER A 135 -7.36 12.18 -16.11
CA SER A 135 -8.08 12.83 -17.20
C SER A 135 -8.13 14.34 -17.04
N GLN A 136 -8.40 14.83 -15.81
CA GLN A 136 -8.44 16.27 -15.55
C GLN A 136 -7.05 16.89 -15.73
N TRP A 137 -6.02 16.30 -15.14
CA TRP A 137 -4.64 16.78 -15.31
C TRP A 137 -4.17 16.77 -16.76
N SER A 138 -4.54 15.74 -17.54
CA SER A 138 -4.24 15.68 -18.97
C SER A 138 -4.83 16.87 -19.74
N LYS A 139 -6.06 17.32 -19.38
CA LYS A 139 -6.68 18.51 -19.95
C LYS A 139 -5.97 19.80 -19.53
N ASP A 140 -5.60 19.90 -18.25
CA ASP A 140 -4.96 21.08 -17.68
C ASP A 140 -3.59 21.34 -18.31
N VAL A 141 -2.79 20.27 -18.50
CA VAL A 141 -1.47 20.36 -19.14
C VAL A 141 -1.50 20.22 -20.66
N LYS A 142 -2.67 19.96 -21.24
CA LYS A 142 -2.87 19.76 -22.70
C LYS A 142 -1.97 18.67 -23.28
N LYS A 143 -1.70 17.62 -22.50
CA LYS A 143 -0.92 16.45 -22.89
C LYS A 143 -1.59 15.20 -22.36
N LYS A 144 -1.44 14.08 -23.06
CA LYS A 144 -1.88 12.80 -22.54
C LYS A 144 -0.91 12.36 -21.44
N LEU A 145 -1.43 12.15 -20.24
CA LEU A 145 -0.68 11.64 -19.11
C LEU A 145 -0.93 10.14 -18.93
N ILE A 146 0.09 9.44 -18.48
CA ILE A 146 0.03 8.04 -18.05
C ILE A 146 0.54 7.95 -16.62
N ALA A 147 -0.16 7.21 -15.76
CA ALA A 147 0.29 6.83 -14.44
C ALA A 147 0.76 5.38 -14.45
N ILE A 148 1.94 5.14 -13.90
CA ILE A 148 2.49 3.80 -13.69
C ILE A 148 2.77 3.61 -12.21
N ASP A 149 2.48 2.40 -11.71
CA ASP A 149 2.89 2.01 -10.37
C ASP A 149 4.40 1.73 -10.39
N VAL A 150 5.11 2.21 -9.40
CA VAL A 150 6.57 2.04 -9.31
C VAL A 150 7.00 1.21 -8.10
N GLY A 151 6.09 0.99 -7.17
CA GLY A 151 6.30 0.21 -5.95
C GLY A 151 5.20 0.45 -4.93
N TYR A 152 5.40 -0.07 -3.71
CA TYR A 152 4.44 0.06 -2.62
C TYR A 152 5.09 0.63 -1.37
N ASP A 153 4.33 1.39 -0.60
CA ASP A 153 4.66 1.75 0.76
C ASP A 153 3.76 0.96 1.73
N ILE A 154 4.38 0.20 2.63
CA ILE A 154 3.66 -0.47 3.71
C ILE A 154 3.44 0.56 4.81
N LEU A 155 2.20 0.72 5.24
CA LEU A 155 1.85 1.58 6.35
C LEU A 155 1.67 0.77 7.64
N SER A 156 2.03 1.38 8.75
CA SER A 156 1.91 0.78 10.07
C SER A 156 1.06 1.65 10.97
N ILE A 157 0.13 1.05 11.69
CA ILE A 157 -0.45 1.68 12.86
C ILE A 157 0.51 1.46 14.02
N ILE A 158 0.95 2.54 14.63
CA ILE A 158 1.87 2.51 15.77
C ILE A 158 1.21 3.02 17.05
N VAL A 159 1.65 2.42 18.16
CA VAL A 159 1.28 2.79 19.52
C VAL A 159 2.53 2.84 20.39
N HIS A 160 2.42 3.36 21.61
CA HIS A 160 3.52 3.33 22.58
C HIS A 160 4.04 1.88 22.77
N LYS A 161 5.35 1.69 22.94
CA LYS A 161 5.98 0.35 23.04
C LYS A 161 5.38 -0.53 24.15
N ASP A 162 4.93 0.07 25.25
CA ASP A 162 4.34 -0.63 26.40
C ASP A 162 2.81 -0.79 26.28
N ASN A 163 2.18 -0.33 25.19
CA ASN A 163 0.77 -0.55 24.96
C ASN A 163 0.50 -2.06 24.81
N PRO A 164 -0.49 -2.63 25.53
CA PRO A 164 -0.77 -4.07 25.50
C PRO A 164 -1.36 -4.54 24.15
N LEU A 165 -1.90 -3.64 23.33
CA LEU A 165 -2.45 -4.00 22.02
C LEU A 165 -1.34 -4.54 21.09
N ARG A 166 -1.62 -5.67 20.41
CA ARG A 166 -0.67 -6.31 19.52
C ARG A 166 -1.14 -6.33 18.06
N ALA A 167 -2.45 -6.40 17.88
CA ALA A 167 -3.05 -6.52 16.56
C ALA A 167 -4.43 -5.86 16.53
N LEU A 168 -4.86 -5.52 15.31
CA LEU A 168 -6.20 -5.05 15.00
C LEU A 168 -6.83 -5.95 13.92
N ALA A 169 -8.14 -6.15 13.99
CA ALA A 169 -8.89 -6.84 12.96
C ALA A 169 -9.22 -5.87 11.82
N TRP A 170 -8.98 -6.31 10.58
CA TRP A 170 -9.38 -5.55 9.39
C TRP A 170 -10.88 -5.64 9.17
N ASN A 171 -11.54 -4.52 9.00
CA ASN A 171 -12.93 -4.48 8.59
C ASN A 171 -13.04 -4.08 7.10
N PRO A 172 -13.34 -5.02 6.19
CA PRO A 172 -13.41 -4.74 4.76
C PRO A 172 -14.55 -3.81 4.38
N LYS A 173 -15.62 -3.72 5.18
CA LYS A 173 -16.76 -2.84 4.91
C LYS A 173 -16.42 -1.36 5.06
N THR A 174 -15.59 -1.04 6.05
CA THR A 174 -15.16 0.33 6.33
C THR A 174 -13.78 0.64 5.78
N ASN A 175 -13.09 -0.37 5.25
CA ASN A 175 -11.71 -0.29 4.79
C ASN A 175 -10.78 0.28 5.88
N SER A 176 -10.98 -0.17 7.13
CA SER A 176 -10.26 0.31 8.31
C SER A 176 -10.16 -0.78 9.38
N PRO A 177 -9.02 -0.90 10.08
CA PRO A 177 -8.90 -1.76 11.24
C PRO A 177 -9.46 -1.11 12.53
N MET A 178 -9.85 0.16 12.47
CA MET A 178 -10.38 0.93 13.61
C MET A 178 -11.92 1.00 13.60
N SER A 179 -12.58 0.01 13.01
CA SER A 179 -14.04 -0.13 13.02
C SER A 179 -14.44 -1.45 13.64
N LEU A 180 -15.32 -1.41 14.61
CA LEU A 180 -15.93 -2.60 15.18
C LEU A 180 -17.00 -3.16 14.22
N SER A 181 -17.21 -4.49 14.27
CA SER A 181 -18.18 -5.18 13.42
C SER A 181 -19.63 -4.73 13.59
N ASN A 182 -19.94 -4.07 14.72
CA ASN A 182 -21.25 -3.55 15.07
C ASN A 182 -21.41 -2.04 14.83
N ASP A 183 -20.55 -1.42 14.02
CA ASP A 183 -20.51 0.01 13.72
C ASP A 183 -20.31 0.93 14.94
N LYS A 184 -19.94 0.35 16.10
CA LYS A 184 -19.62 1.13 17.29
C LYS A 184 -18.35 1.95 17.06
N THR A 185 -18.40 3.22 17.42
CA THR A 185 -17.25 4.11 17.37
C THR A 185 -16.23 3.76 18.46
N ILE A 186 -14.97 3.67 18.09
CA ILE A 186 -13.86 3.47 19.02
C ILE A 186 -13.42 4.84 19.54
N GLU A 187 -13.69 5.16 20.81
CA GLU A 187 -13.36 6.45 21.42
C GLU A 187 -12.26 6.35 22.47
N LYS A 188 -12.20 5.23 23.17
CA LYS A 188 -11.22 4.96 24.22
C LYS A 188 -10.56 3.60 24.03
N TRP A 189 -9.43 3.40 24.68
CA TRP A 189 -8.68 2.14 24.61
C TRP A 189 -9.47 0.92 25.06
N GLY A 190 -10.41 1.09 26.01
CA GLY A 190 -11.31 0.04 26.45
C GLY A 190 -12.24 -0.49 25.35
N ASP A 191 -12.56 0.31 24.34
CA ASP A 191 -13.33 -0.14 23.18
C ASP A 191 -12.53 -1.12 22.30
N LEU A 192 -11.20 -1.15 22.43
CA LEU A 192 -10.29 -2.10 21.81
C LEU A 192 -9.94 -3.29 22.72
N GLY A 193 -10.65 -3.46 23.85
CA GLY A 193 -10.43 -4.56 24.78
C GLY A 193 -9.24 -4.36 25.72
N ILE A 194 -8.79 -3.13 25.92
CA ILE A 194 -7.73 -2.82 26.87
C ILE A 194 -8.37 -2.50 28.24
N ASP A 195 -7.95 -3.25 29.25
CA ASP A 195 -8.40 -3.05 30.63
C ASP A 195 -7.48 -2.11 31.42
N GLY A 196 -7.97 -1.69 32.59
CA GLY A 196 -7.20 -0.89 33.55
C GLY A 196 -7.06 0.58 33.15
N PRO A 197 -6.10 1.31 33.75
CA PRO A 197 -6.00 2.78 33.61
C PRO A 197 -5.87 3.29 32.17
N LEU A 198 -5.29 2.51 31.27
CA LEU A 198 -5.21 2.85 29.85
C LEU A 198 -6.56 2.67 29.16
N GLY A 199 -7.35 1.66 29.54
CA GLY A 199 -8.67 1.39 28.99
C GLY A 199 -9.64 2.57 29.14
N ASP A 200 -9.54 3.32 30.22
CA ASP A 200 -10.35 4.49 30.47
C ASP A 200 -9.91 5.75 29.72
N LYS A 201 -8.70 5.74 29.15
CA LYS A 201 -8.16 6.87 28.41
C LYS A 201 -8.77 6.95 27.00
N PRO A 202 -9.10 8.17 26.53
CA PRO A 202 -9.46 8.38 25.13
C PRO A 202 -8.24 8.10 24.22
N LEU A 203 -8.52 7.71 22.97
CA LEU A 203 -7.46 7.62 21.96
C LEU A 203 -7.01 9.02 21.54
N THR A 204 -5.72 9.27 21.57
CA THR A 204 -5.10 10.47 21.02
C THR A 204 -4.49 10.15 19.67
N HIS A 205 -5.06 10.69 18.58
CA HIS A 205 -4.61 10.44 17.22
C HIS A 205 -3.50 11.42 16.86
N VAL A 206 -2.29 10.92 16.61
CA VAL A 206 -1.19 11.76 16.12
C VAL A 206 -1.16 11.68 14.60
N LEU A 207 -1.43 12.81 13.95
CA LEU A 207 -1.60 12.92 12.50
C LEU A 207 -0.51 13.79 11.90
N ILE A 208 -0.19 13.53 10.66
CA ILE A 208 0.62 14.44 9.88
C ILE A 208 -0.21 15.64 9.41
N VAL A 209 0.43 16.77 9.16
CA VAL A 209 -0.25 17.98 8.64
C VAL A 209 -1.09 17.72 7.38
N PRO A 210 -2.18 18.45 7.14
CA PRO A 210 -3.11 18.21 6.04
C PRO A 210 -2.49 18.23 4.64
N SER A 211 -1.44 19.00 4.43
CA SER A 211 -0.73 19.13 3.15
C SER A 211 0.05 17.85 2.74
N HIS A 212 0.23 16.91 3.65
CA HIS A 212 1.00 15.69 3.38
C HIS A 212 0.11 14.55 2.88
N GLY A 213 0.54 13.85 1.82
CA GLY A 213 -0.23 12.76 1.19
C GLY A 213 -0.57 11.56 2.10
N LEU A 214 0.08 11.41 3.26
CA LEU A 214 -0.28 10.39 4.25
C LEU A 214 -1.54 10.78 5.07
N ARG A 215 -1.91 12.06 5.15
CA ARG A 215 -2.98 12.55 6.01
C ARG A 215 -4.32 11.87 5.74
N SER A 216 -4.79 11.90 4.51
CA SER A 216 -6.08 11.30 4.13
C SER A 216 -6.12 9.78 4.35
N VAL A 217 -4.98 9.12 4.12
CA VAL A 217 -4.84 7.68 4.33
C VAL A 217 -4.86 7.35 5.84
N ALA A 218 -4.16 8.14 6.65
CA ALA A 218 -4.16 7.97 8.11
C ALA A 218 -5.57 8.18 8.69
N GLU A 219 -6.27 9.23 8.26
CA GLU A 219 -7.65 9.48 8.69
C GLU A 219 -8.60 8.34 8.32
N ARG A 220 -8.44 7.75 7.14
CA ARG A 220 -9.21 6.59 6.70
C ARG A 220 -8.92 5.38 7.58
N PHE A 221 -7.64 5.03 7.79
CA PHE A 221 -7.27 3.85 8.56
C PHE A 221 -7.58 3.99 10.05
N LEU A 222 -7.52 5.20 10.60
CA LEU A 222 -7.93 5.49 11.97
C LEU A 222 -9.43 5.76 12.11
N ASN A 223 -10.19 5.64 11.00
CA ASN A 223 -11.63 5.87 10.94
C ASN A 223 -12.04 7.21 11.54
N LEU A 224 -11.37 8.29 11.14
CA LEU A 224 -11.57 9.64 11.66
C LEU A 224 -12.54 10.48 10.83
N LYS A 225 -12.96 9.99 9.67
CA LYS A 225 -13.96 10.67 8.84
C LYS A 225 -15.24 10.83 9.66
N ASP A 226 -15.80 12.02 9.67
CA ASP A 226 -17.02 12.36 10.40
C ASP A 226 -16.93 12.26 11.94
N ARG A 227 -15.71 12.33 12.51
CA ARG A 227 -15.45 12.31 13.95
C ARG A 227 -14.85 13.62 14.47
N PRO A 228 -15.61 14.72 14.50
CA PRO A 228 -15.09 16.05 14.89
C PRO A 228 -14.65 16.13 16.35
N LYS A 229 -15.02 15.17 17.20
CA LYS A 229 -14.63 15.12 18.63
C LYS A 229 -13.39 14.25 18.89
N ALA A 230 -12.79 13.64 17.87
CA ALA A 230 -11.56 12.88 18.04
C ALA A 230 -10.44 13.80 18.53
N ILE A 231 -9.70 13.36 19.56
CA ILE A 231 -8.51 14.10 20.02
C ILE A 231 -7.42 13.91 18.99
N THR A 232 -6.95 15.00 18.40
CA THR A 232 -5.92 14.98 17.37
C THR A 232 -4.76 15.91 17.72
N ILE A 233 -3.54 15.47 17.42
CA ILE A 233 -2.30 16.25 17.50
C ILE A 233 -1.65 16.20 16.13
N GLU A 234 -1.26 17.36 15.59
CA GLU A 234 -0.61 17.44 14.28
C GLU A 234 0.91 17.55 14.39
N LYS A 235 1.61 16.92 13.45
CA LYS A 235 3.06 16.92 13.32
C LYS A 235 3.46 17.19 11.87
N GLU A 236 4.60 17.84 11.68
CA GLU A 236 5.09 18.23 10.36
C GLU A 236 5.65 17.03 9.56
N ASN A 237 6.21 16.04 10.24
CA ASN A 237 6.83 14.87 9.62
C ASN A 237 6.61 13.59 10.42
N GLN A 238 6.92 12.45 9.80
CA GLN A 238 6.67 11.14 10.41
C GLN A 238 7.60 10.81 11.60
N LEU A 239 8.79 11.40 11.69
CA LEU A 239 9.68 11.20 12.83
C LEU A 239 9.11 11.86 14.07
N ASP A 240 8.59 13.09 13.94
CA ASP A 240 7.91 13.77 15.04
C ASP A 240 6.64 13.02 15.50
N ILE A 241 5.97 12.30 14.59
CA ILE A 241 4.86 11.40 14.95
C ILE A 241 5.37 10.24 15.81
N VAL A 242 6.45 9.59 15.40
CA VAL A 242 7.05 8.47 16.16
C VAL A 242 7.48 8.94 17.55
N ASP A 243 8.14 10.08 17.66
CA ASP A 243 8.57 10.65 18.94
C ASP A 243 7.39 11.00 19.85
N ALA A 244 6.32 11.55 19.27
CA ALA A 244 5.09 11.85 20.03
C ALA A 244 4.43 10.57 20.57
N VAL A 245 4.32 9.52 19.74
CA VAL A 245 3.75 8.22 20.16
C VAL A 245 4.65 7.55 21.21
N ALA A 246 5.97 7.67 21.09
CA ALA A 246 6.93 7.12 22.04
C ALA A 246 6.83 7.71 23.45
N THR A 247 6.24 8.90 23.59
CA THR A 247 6.11 9.60 24.88
C THR A 247 4.69 9.63 25.44
N MET A 248 3.68 9.23 24.64
CA MET A 248 2.26 9.28 25.02
C MET A 248 1.64 7.87 24.98
N PRO A 249 1.41 7.20 26.12
CA PRO A 249 0.82 5.85 26.15
C PRO A 249 -0.56 5.73 25.48
N GLU A 250 -1.34 6.80 25.47
CA GLU A 250 -2.67 6.89 24.85
C GLU A 250 -2.64 7.28 23.37
N ALA A 251 -1.46 7.46 22.77
CA ALA A 251 -1.31 7.86 21.38
C ALA A 251 -1.43 6.66 20.42
N ILE A 252 -2.03 6.95 19.25
CA ILE A 252 -2.09 6.07 18.09
C ILE A 252 -1.82 6.87 16.83
N ALA A 253 -1.09 6.32 15.88
CA ALA A 253 -0.75 7.00 14.63
C ALA A 253 -0.59 6.02 13.47
N VAL A 254 -0.54 6.56 12.25
CA VAL A 254 -0.16 5.85 11.03
C VAL A 254 1.13 6.46 10.47
N VAL A 255 2.11 5.62 10.19
CA VAL A 255 3.38 5.99 9.57
C VAL A 255 3.79 4.94 8.54
N SER A 256 4.75 5.23 7.68
CA SER A 256 5.38 4.21 6.82
C SER A 256 6.10 3.17 7.69
N ALA A 257 6.09 1.91 7.25
CA ALA A 257 6.63 0.79 8.05
C ALA A 257 8.12 0.96 8.38
N ASN A 258 8.91 1.55 7.48
CA ASN A 258 10.32 1.87 7.73
C ASN A 258 10.51 2.87 8.89
N ARG A 259 9.57 3.75 9.16
CA ARG A 259 9.57 4.67 10.32
C ARG A 259 9.08 3.99 11.61
N ALA A 260 8.27 2.94 11.47
CA ALA A 260 7.77 2.14 12.60
C ALA A 260 8.81 1.16 13.19
N MET A 261 10.04 1.16 12.68
CA MET A 261 11.12 0.25 13.14
C MET A 261 11.76 0.67 14.47
N ALA A 262 11.48 1.89 14.95
CA ALA A 262 12.02 2.37 16.23
C ALA A 262 11.57 1.50 17.41
N ASP A 263 12.49 1.15 18.30
CA ASP A 263 12.21 0.34 19.51
C ASP A 263 11.32 1.07 20.53
N SER A 264 11.15 2.38 20.38
CA SER A 264 10.31 3.23 21.24
C SER A 264 8.82 3.10 20.95
N VAL A 265 8.42 2.51 19.83
CA VAL A 265 7.04 2.31 19.41
C VAL A 265 6.77 0.87 19.02
N ARG A 266 5.51 0.49 19.07
CA ARG A 266 5.02 -0.81 18.61
C ARG A 266 4.20 -0.65 17.34
N ALA A 267 4.58 -1.35 16.27
CA ALA A 267 3.78 -1.51 15.09
C ALA A 267 2.76 -2.63 15.32
N LEU A 268 1.48 -2.35 15.08
CA LEU A 268 0.40 -3.32 15.25
C LEU A 268 0.30 -4.21 14.02
N ALA A 269 0.13 -5.52 14.26
CA ALA A 269 -0.22 -6.45 13.20
C ALA A 269 -1.69 -6.27 12.79
N ILE A 270 -2.01 -6.57 11.53
CA ILE A 270 -3.38 -6.46 10.99
C ILE A 270 -3.81 -7.82 10.47
N GLY A 271 -5.05 -8.19 10.73
CA GLY A 271 -5.64 -9.42 10.24
C GLY A 271 -7.04 -9.21 9.70
N VAL A 272 -7.37 -9.93 8.65
CA VAL A 272 -8.73 -9.99 8.11
C VAL A 272 -9.45 -11.16 8.78
N GLU A 273 -10.73 -10.99 9.10
CA GLU A 273 -11.55 -12.00 9.77
C GLU A 273 -11.46 -13.36 9.03
N GLY A 274 -11.11 -14.41 9.76
CA GLY A 274 -10.87 -15.75 9.21
C GLY A 274 -9.54 -15.92 8.46
N GLN A 275 -8.70 -14.89 8.39
CA GLN A 275 -7.40 -14.91 7.74
C GLN A 275 -6.25 -14.76 8.74
N ARG A 276 -5.03 -14.91 8.22
CA ARG A 276 -3.79 -14.75 8.98
C ARG A 276 -3.61 -13.31 9.45
N ILE A 277 -3.12 -13.14 10.68
CA ILE A 277 -2.66 -11.84 11.19
C ILE A 277 -1.25 -11.60 10.65
N VAL A 278 -1.05 -10.45 10.00
CA VAL A 278 0.20 -10.10 9.33
C VAL A 278 0.82 -8.86 9.99
N SER A 279 2.09 -8.95 10.33
CA SER A 279 2.87 -7.81 10.84
C SER A 279 3.33 -6.94 9.67
N PRO A 280 3.29 -5.61 9.78
CA PRO A 280 3.89 -4.71 8.78
C PRO A 280 5.42 -4.87 8.68
N ARG A 281 6.04 -5.50 9.68
CA ARG A 281 7.49 -5.81 9.71
C ARG A 281 7.84 -7.13 9.03
N ASN A 282 6.85 -7.89 8.56
CA ASN A 282 7.09 -9.14 7.84
C ASN A 282 7.56 -8.82 6.42
N SER A 283 8.70 -9.37 6.01
CA SER A 283 9.26 -9.19 4.66
C SER A 283 8.31 -9.64 3.54
N GLN A 284 7.35 -10.51 3.85
CA GLN A 284 6.34 -11.00 2.91
C GLN A 284 4.94 -10.38 3.15
N ALA A 285 4.87 -9.24 3.85
CA ALA A 285 3.59 -8.65 4.23
C ALA A 285 2.65 -8.46 3.02
N VAL A 286 3.15 -7.99 1.89
CA VAL A 286 2.38 -7.82 0.65
C VAL A 286 1.82 -9.16 0.16
N ASN A 287 2.67 -10.17 0.01
CA ASN A 287 2.28 -11.52 -0.45
C ASN A 287 1.30 -12.22 0.51
N LEU A 288 1.33 -11.84 1.79
CA LEU A 288 0.41 -12.34 2.82
C LEU A 288 -0.90 -11.56 2.89
N GLY A 289 -1.11 -10.58 2.00
CA GLY A 289 -2.32 -9.78 1.93
C GLY A 289 -2.44 -8.72 3.03
N TYR A 290 -1.32 -8.15 3.49
CA TYR A 290 -1.34 -7.04 4.44
C TYR A 290 -2.14 -5.86 3.86
N PRO A 291 -3.17 -5.35 4.54
CA PRO A 291 -4.13 -4.45 3.89
C PRO A 291 -3.73 -2.97 3.92
N LEU A 292 -2.77 -2.58 4.75
CA LEU A 292 -2.37 -1.17 4.85
C LEU A 292 -1.23 -0.86 3.87
N LEU A 293 -1.57 -0.90 2.60
CA LEU A 293 -0.68 -0.57 1.50
C LEU A 293 -1.13 0.72 0.81
N ARG A 294 -0.19 1.42 0.22
CA ARG A 294 -0.45 2.46 -0.77
C ARG A 294 0.51 2.33 -1.94
N ASN A 295 0.01 2.60 -3.12
CA ASN A 295 0.83 2.60 -4.32
C ASN A 295 1.73 3.84 -4.35
N LEU A 296 2.93 3.64 -4.85
CA LEU A 296 3.82 4.69 -5.30
C LEU A 296 3.68 4.79 -6.81
N ASN A 297 3.35 5.98 -7.30
CA ASN A 297 3.05 6.20 -8.70
C ASN A 297 4.03 7.20 -9.32
N ALA A 298 4.37 6.97 -10.58
CA ALA A 298 4.96 7.97 -11.44
C ALA A 298 3.97 8.36 -12.55
N VAL A 299 3.74 9.65 -12.71
CA VAL A 299 2.94 10.21 -13.80
C VAL A 299 3.87 10.84 -14.81
N VAL A 300 3.72 10.47 -16.07
CA VAL A 300 4.55 10.92 -17.18
C VAL A 300 3.68 11.40 -18.35
N ALA A 301 4.18 12.39 -19.12
CA ALA A 301 3.49 12.92 -20.28
C ALA A 301 3.95 12.24 -21.56
N LEU A 302 3.00 11.94 -22.44
CA LEU A 302 3.29 11.53 -23.81
C LEU A 302 3.51 12.75 -24.71
N ASP A 303 4.33 12.58 -25.75
CA ASP A 303 4.47 13.52 -26.84
C ASP A 303 3.23 13.54 -27.76
N ASP A 304 3.25 14.40 -28.78
CA ASP A 304 2.14 14.53 -29.72
C ASP A 304 1.90 13.27 -30.59
N ASN A 305 2.87 12.34 -30.64
CA ASN A 305 2.76 11.06 -31.32
C ASN A 305 2.27 9.95 -30.37
N GLY A 306 1.98 10.28 -29.12
CA GLY A 306 1.54 9.32 -28.10
C GLY A 306 2.67 8.44 -27.55
N LYS A 307 3.94 8.91 -27.62
CA LYS A 307 5.12 8.21 -27.11
C LYS A 307 5.73 8.96 -25.92
N LEU A 308 6.45 8.26 -25.09
CA LEU A 308 7.29 8.90 -24.08
C LEU A 308 8.46 9.63 -24.74
N PRO A 309 8.86 10.81 -24.20
CA PRO A 309 10.14 11.41 -24.55
C PRO A 309 11.29 10.40 -24.31
N PRO A 310 12.31 10.31 -25.19
CA PRO A 310 13.30 9.24 -25.11
C PRO A 310 14.01 9.10 -23.77
N VAL A 311 14.31 10.22 -23.07
CA VAL A 311 14.95 10.18 -21.75
C VAL A 311 13.99 9.69 -20.67
N VAL A 312 12.69 9.99 -20.77
CA VAL A 312 11.67 9.51 -19.85
C VAL A 312 11.37 8.03 -20.09
N GLU A 313 11.36 7.59 -21.34
CA GLU A 313 11.18 6.18 -21.71
C GLU A 313 12.31 5.34 -21.12
N GLU A 314 13.55 5.76 -21.30
CA GLU A 314 14.72 5.03 -20.80
C GLU A 314 14.76 5.03 -19.26
N TRP A 315 14.41 6.15 -18.62
CA TRP A 315 14.23 6.19 -17.18
C TRP A 315 13.14 5.22 -16.71
N ALA A 316 12.00 5.14 -17.39
CA ALA A 316 10.94 4.20 -17.06
C ALA A 316 11.42 2.74 -17.19
N ARG A 317 12.22 2.41 -18.20
CA ARG A 317 12.87 1.10 -18.34
C ARG A 317 13.81 0.80 -17.17
N PHE A 318 14.57 1.79 -16.75
CA PHE A 318 15.47 1.67 -15.60
C PHE A 318 14.70 1.38 -14.31
N ILE A 319 13.68 2.18 -13.97
CA ILE A 319 12.96 2.01 -12.69
C ILE A 319 12.14 0.71 -12.64
N LEU A 320 11.64 0.21 -13.76
CA LEU A 320 10.93 -1.07 -13.88
C LEU A 320 11.88 -2.28 -14.00
N SER A 321 13.19 -2.06 -14.01
CA SER A 321 14.20 -3.11 -14.02
C SER A 321 14.59 -3.52 -12.60
N ARG A 322 15.37 -4.62 -12.48
CA ARG A 322 15.95 -5.05 -11.20
C ARG A 322 16.70 -3.91 -10.50
N ALA A 323 17.53 -3.16 -11.21
CA ALA A 323 18.34 -2.08 -10.61
C ALA A 323 17.48 -0.98 -10.02
N GLY A 324 16.46 -0.53 -10.74
CA GLY A 324 15.52 0.48 -10.23
C GLY A 324 14.68 -0.02 -9.06
N GLN A 325 14.29 -1.29 -9.05
CA GLN A 325 13.52 -1.91 -7.98
C GLN A 325 14.38 -2.20 -6.72
N GLU A 326 15.67 -2.50 -6.88
CA GLU A 326 16.61 -2.59 -5.76
C GLU A 326 16.77 -1.25 -5.03
N THR A 327 16.67 -0.14 -5.75
CA THR A 327 16.72 1.20 -5.17
C THR A 327 15.50 1.47 -4.26
N LEU A 328 14.31 0.95 -4.62
CA LEU A 328 13.13 0.99 -3.73
C LEU A 328 13.40 0.30 -2.39
N ILE A 329 13.97 -0.90 -2.42
CA ILE A 329 14.31 -1.66 -1.21
C ILE A 329 15.29 -0.87 -0.33
N LYS A 330 16.30 -0.24 -0.92
CA LYS A 330 17.30 0.56 -0.19
C LYS A 330 16.66 1.75 0.51
N ASP A 331 15.61 2.35 -0.07
CA ASP A 331 14.85 3.46 0.54
C ASP A 331 13.73 2.98 1.49
N GLY A 332 13.58 1.65 1.66
CA GLY A 332 12.64 1.03 2.61
C GLY A 332 11.22 0.87 2.07
N PHE A 333 11.03 0.91 0.75
CA PHE A 333 9.80 0.62 0.06
C PHE A 333 9.76 -0.83 -0.46
N VAL A 334 8.58 -1.27 -0.90
CA VAL A 334 8.36 -2.60 -1.45
C VAL A 334 8.41 -2.54 -2.97
N PRO A 335 9.25 -3.36 -3.61
CA PRO A 335 9.33 -3.41 -5.06
C PRO A 335 8.07 -4.04 -5.66
N LEU A 336 7.84 -3.76 -6.93
CA LEU A 336 6.90 -4.48 -7.76
C LEU A 336 7.39 -5.91 -8.00
N ASP A 337 6.48 -6.86 -8.05
CA ASP A 337 6.79 -8.20 -8.54
C ASP A 337 6.82 -8.24 -10.07
N ARG A 338 7.16 -9.41 -10.63
CA ARG A 338 7.23 -9.59 -12.09
C ARG A 338 5.89 -9.32 -12.78
N SER A 339 4.78 -9.73 -12.18
CA SER A 339 3.45 -9.54 -12.74
C SER A 339 3.04 -8.07 -12.73
N ASP A 340 3.36 -7.37 -11.66
CA ASP A 340 3.13 -5.94 -11.54
C ASP A 340 3.95 -5.16 -12.58
N ILE A 341 5.23 -5.50 -12.73
CA ILE A 341 6.11 -4.89 -13.76
C ILE A 341 5.53 -5.09 -15.16
N ALA A 342 5.06 -6.30 -15.49
CA ALA A 342 4.48 -6.60 -16.79
C ALA A 342 3.23 -5.73 -17.07
N VAL A 343 2.38 -5.51 -16.07
CA VAL A 343 1.23 -4.61 -16.18
C VAL A 343 1.66 -3.17 -16.49
N GLN A 344 2.74 -2.68 -15.85
CA GLN A 344 3.22 -1.32 -16.13
C GLN A 344 3.83 -1.22 -17.53
N GLN A 345 4.53 -2.24 -17.99
CA GLN A 345 5.07 -2.31 -19.36
C GLN A 345 3.93 -2.28 -20.40
N GLU A 346 2.85 -3.02 -20.17
CA GLU A 346 1.67 -2.99 -21.03
C GLU A 346 1.01 -1.59 -21.05
N ARG A 347 0.88 -0.93 -19.89
CA ARG A 347 0.37 0.46 -19.82
C ARG A 347 1.21 1.44 -20.62
N LEU A 348 2.52 1.22 -20.71
CA LEU A 348 3.45 2.01 -21.50
C LEU A 348 3.46 1.62 -22.99
N GLY A 349 2.69 0.59 -23.38
CA GLY A 349 2.62 0.09 -24.75
C GLY A 349 3.87 -0.71 -25.16
N TRP A 350 4.63 -1.23 -24.19
CA TRP A 350 5.78 -2.08 -24.47
C TRP A 350 5.35 -3.55 -24.63
N GLU A 351 6.02 -4.26 -25.52
CA GLU A 351 5.85 -5.71 -25.58
C GLU A 351 6.42 -6.35 -24.33
N THR A 352 5.58 -7.06 -23.58
CA THR A 352 6.02 -7.85 -22.43
C THR A 352 6.92 -8.97 -22.92
N LEU A 353 8.16 -9.00 -22.48
CA LEU A 353 9.05 -10.13 -22.69
C LEU A 353 8.41 -11.38 -22.07
N LYS A 354 8.01 -12.31 -22.93
CA LYS A 354 7.40 -13.61 -22.57
C LYS A 354 8.39 -14.50 -21.83
#